data_5a5f82bdb129af80977dbe84d0d09e0c
#
_entry.id   5a5f82bdb129af80977dbe84d0d09e0c
#
_cell.length_a   1.000
_cell.length_b   1.000
_cell.length_c   1.000
_cell.angle_alpha   90.00
_cell.angle_beta   90.00
_cell.angle_gamma   90.00
#
_symmetry.space_group_name_H-M   'P 1'
#
loop_
_entity.id
_entity.type
_entity.pdbx_description
1 polymer ?
#
loop_
_entity_poly.entity_id
_entity_poly.type
_entity_poly.pdbx_seq_one_letter_code
_entity_poly.pdbx_strand_id
1 'polypeptide(L)'
;MNQDASTKAGPREPFLNYDDAEILTFLDRAVKEDRVQLFIQPTVRLPQRIPAFYECFSRITDNEGNIIRPEQYLPVSDAAGLTAALDNLLLCRCIQLVRETRREQPNILFFCNISNKTLTDIEFFTDFIDFMANNTQLASSLVFEFSQQTIEDNTFEIQTNLKRLTGLGFRLAVDQLKDLNFDLSTLSSKGFKFIKIDAHLLHEVAKGENALINMNSLKGAMDRQAMDLIVEKIETEEMLVELLDLKIDFGQGYLFGEPKAVKK
;
A
#
# COMPACT_ATOMS: atom_id res chain seq x y z
N MET A 1 -33.73 -5.72 24.71
CA MET A 1 -32.51 -6.48 24.97
C MET A 1 -31.51 -6.03 23.92
N ASN A 2 -30.77 -4.99 24.25
CA ASN A 2 -29.69 -4.46 23.40
C ASN A 2 -28.44 -5.29 23.68
N GLN A 3 -27.91 -5.95 22.66
CA GLN A 3 -26.57 -6.50 22.73
C GLN A 3 -25.63 -5.48 22.12
N ASP A 4 -24.86 -4.85 23.00
CA ASP A 4 -23.67 -4.06 22.66
C ASP A 4 -22.65 -4.93 21.90
N ALA A 5 -22.55 -4.70 20.60
CA ALA A 5 -21.44 -5.21 19.81
C ALA A 5 -20.28 -4.19 19.87
N SER A 6 -19.70 -4.02 21.05
CA SER A 6 -18.40 -3.38 21.14
C SER A 6 -17.36 -4.36 20.61
N THR A 7 -16.96 -4.20 19.36
CA THR A 7 -15.79 -4.85 18.78
C THR A 7 -14.55 -4.38 19.54
N LYS A 8 -14.16 -5.16 20.56
CA LYS A 8 -12.86 -5.00 21.23
C LYS A 8 -11.78 -5.23 20.19
N ALA A 9 -11.00 -4.20 19.88
CA ALA A 9 -9.72 -4.35 19.22
C ALA A 9 -8.94 -5.42 19.99
N GLY A 10 -8.48 -6.45 19.29
CA GLY A 10 -7.66 -7.50 19.89
C GLY A 10 -6.37 -6.93 20.49
N PRO A 11 -5.70 -7.65 21.39
CA PRO A 11 -4.44 -7.18 21.96
C PRO A 11 -3.44 -6.96 20.81
N ARG A 12 -2.98 -5.71 20.67
CA ARG A 12 -1.88 -5.37 19.73
C ARG A 12 -0.70 -6.26 20.06
N GLU A 13 -0.12 -6.92 19.07
CA GLU A 13 1.07 -7.73 19.23
C GLU A 13 2.16 -6.90 19.92
N PRO A 14 2.86 -7.45 20.94
CA PRO A 14 3.85 -6.71 21.69
C PRO A 14 4.97 -6.23 20.77
N PHE A 15 5.37 -4.97 20.92
CA PHE A 15 6.51 -4.40 20.23
C PHE A 15 7.77 -4.95 20.90
N LEU A 16 8.38 -5.97 20.30
CA LEU A 16 9.62 -6.55 20.82
C LEU A 16 10.80 -5.65 20.45
N ASN A 17 11.66 -5.36 21.41
CA ASN A 17 12.85 -4.55 21.21
C ASN A 17 14.00 -5.43 20.73
N TYR A 18 14.36 -5.30 19.45
CA TYR A 18 15.55 -5.87 18.85
C TYR A 18 16.53 -4.76 18.47
N ASP A 19 17.82 -5.03 18.53
CA ASP A 19 18.81 -4.15 17.93
C ASP A 19 18.94 -4.42 16.40
N ASP A 20 19.61 -3.52 15.69
CA ASP A 20 19.76 -3.60 14.23
C ASP A 20 20.50 -4.87 13.80
N ALA A 21 21.41 -5.40 14.58
CA ALA A 21 22.18 -6.61 14.26
C ALA A 21 21.32 -7.87 14.39
N GLU A 22 20.43 -7.92 15.38
CA GLU A 22 19.44 -8.99 15.54
C GLU A 22 18.46 -8.95 14.38
N ILE A 23 17.91 -7.76 14.08
CA ILE A 23 16.99 -7.57 12.94
C ILE A 23 17.65 -7.99 11.62
N LEU A 24 18.91 -7.60 11.38
CA LEU A 24 19.64 -8.00 10.19
C LEU A 24 19.77 -9.52 10.07
N THR A 25 20.03 -10.20 11.19
CA THR A 25 20.11 -11.66 11.24
C THR A 25 18.77 -12.32 10.85
N PHE A 26 17.65 -11.79 11.38
CA PHE A 26 16.30 -12.29 11.05
C PHE A 26 15.94 -12.02 9.60
N LEU A 27 16.29 -10.84 9.08
CA LEU A 27 16.09 -10.44 7.67
C LEU A 27 16.85 -11.36 6.71
N ASP A 28 18.15 -11.54 6.93
CA ASP A 28 19.01 -12.38 6.08
C ASP A 28 18.48 -13.80 6.01
N ARG A 29 18.05 -14.34 7.13
CA ARG A 29 17.41 -15.65 7.19
C ARG A 29 16.06 -15.67 6.49
N ALA A 30 15.21 -14.64 6.71
CA ALA A 30 13.88 -14.58 6.10
C ALA A 30 13.98 -14.54 4.56
N VAL A 31 14.97 -13.81 4.03
CA VAL A 31 15.22 -13.73 2.59
C VAL A 31 15.79 -15.05 2.05
N LYS A 32 16.83 -15.63 2.69
CA LYS A 32 17.48 -16.85 2.23
C LYS A 32 16.60 -18.09 2.28
N GLU A 33 15.73 -18.19 3.30
CA GLU A 33 14.87 -19.33 3.54
C GLU A 33 13.43 -19.15 3.02
N ASP A 34 13.17 -18.05 2.26
CA ASP A 34 11.83 -17.70 1.75
C ASP A 34 10.77 -17.66 2.88
N ARG A 35 11.08 -17.02 4.01
CA ARG A 35 10.23 -16.99 5.20
C ARG A 35 9.50 -15.66 5.41
N VAL A 36 9.52 -14.78 4.41
CA VAL A 36 8.71 -13.56 4.42
C VAL A 36 7.24 -13.94 4.34
N GLN A 37 6.44 -13.49 5.31
CA GLN A 37 5.00 -13.78 5.35
C GLN A 37 4.22 -12.67 4.66
N LEU A 38 3.14 -13.06 3.97
CA LEU A 38 2.19 -12.12 3.36
C LEU A 38 1.05 -11.85 4.34
N PHE A 39 0.84 -10.56 4.62
CA PHE A 39 -0.32 -10.05 5.33
C PHE A 39 -1.13 -9.16 4.41
N ILE A 40 -2.45 -9.13 4.58
CA ILE A 40 -3.35 -8.25 3.84
C ILE A 40 -4.22 -7.44 4.79
N GLN A 41 -4.44 -6.17 4.44
CA GLN A 41 -5.35 -5.28 5.14
C GLN A 41 -6.44 -4.79 4.19
N PRO A 42 -7.73 -4.83 4.61
CA PRO A 42 -8.82 -4.37 3.76
C PRO A 42 -8.83 -2.86 3.63
N THR A 43 -9.08 -2.40 2.40
CA THR A 43 -9.53 -1.04 2.07
C THR A 43 -11.01 -1.16 1.68
N VAL A 44 -11.86 -0.41 2.35
CA VAL A 44 -13.32 -0.49 2.18
C VAL A 44 -13.86 0.68 1.39
N ARG A 45 -14.91 0.44 0.63
CA ARG A 45 -15.71 1.51 0.02
C ARG A 45 -16.56 2.20 1.07
N LEU A 46 -16.54 3.52 1.08
CA LEU A 46 -17.32 4.35 1.99
C LEU A 46 -18.60 4.86 1.30
N PRO A 47 -19.66 5.09 2.04
CA PRO A 47 -19.85 4.84 3.48
C PRO A 47 -20.24 3.40 3.84
N GLN A 48 -20.39 2.47 2.84
CA GLN A 48 -20.96 1.14 3.04
C GLN A 48 -20.03 0.18 3.79
N ARG A 49 -18.73 0.48 3.90
CA ARG A 49 -17.68 -0.34 4.55
C ARG A 49 -17.52 -1.73 3.95
N ILE A 50 -17.80 -1.86 2.64
CA ILE A 50 -17.63 -3.11 1.91
C ILE A 50 -16.17 -3.19 1.41
N PRO A 51 -15.44 -4.30 1.67
CA PRO A 51 -14.09 -4.47 1.14
C PRO A 51 -14.06 -4.35 -0.38
N ALA A 52 -13.20 -3.48 -0.89
CA ALA A 52 -13.00 -3.22 -2.31
C ALA A 52 -11.60 -3.62 -2.76
N PHE A 53 -10.61 -3.40 -1.89
CA PHE A 53 -9.19 -3.65 -2.15
C PHE A 53 -8.54 -4.30 -0.95
N TYR A 54 -7.35 -4.86 -1.15
CA TYR A 54 -6.47 -5.29 -0.07
C TYR A 54 -5.07 -4.76 -0.33
N GLU A 55 -4.44 -4.18 0.69
CA GLU A 55 -3.02 -3.87 0.65
C GLU A 55 -2.21 -5.04 1.19
N CYS A 56 -1.11 -5.33 0.51
CA CYS A 56 -0.20 -6.43 0.80
C CYS A 56 1.01 -5.94 1.57
N PHE A 57 1.26 -6.55 2.73
CA PHE A 57 2.39 -6.25 3.59
C PHE A 57 3.28 -7.46 3.80
N SER A 58 4.58 -7.24 3.86
CA SER A 58 5.51 -8.23 4.34
C SER A 58 5.57 -8.26 5.87
N ARG A 59 5.83 -9.41 6.44
CA ARG A 59 6.21 -9.61 7.82
C ARG A 59 7.34 -10.62 7.88
N ILE A 60 8.28 -10.41 8.78
CA ILE A 60 9.31 -11.39 9.10
C ILE A 60 9.12 -11.84 10.56
N THR A 61 9.77 -12.92 10.94
CA THR A 61 9.68 -13.46 12.28
C THR A 61 11.09 -13.67 12.88
N ASP A 62 11.16 -13.55 14.20
CA ASP A 62 12.34 -13.98 14.97
C ASP A 62 12.47 -15.50 15.00
N ASN A 63 13.37 -16.00 15.87
CA ASN A 63 13.62 -17.44 16.03
C ASN A 63 12.48 -18.18 16.73
N GLU A 64 11.67 -17.47 17.49
CA GLU A 64 10.56 -18.00 18.29
C GLU A 64 9.22 -17.91 17.54
N GLY A 65 9.21 -17.25 16.37
CA GLY A 65 8.02 -17.07 15.54
C GLY A 65 7.26 -15.78 15.85
N ASN A 66 7.82 -14.90 16.69
CA ASN A 66 7.20 -13.60 16.93
C ASN A 66 7.33 -12.71 15.70
N ILE A 67 6.28 -11.93 15.39
CA ILE A 67 6.25 -11.06 14.24
C ILE A 67 7.09 -9.80 14.49
N ILE A 68 7.97 -9.50 13.55
CA ILE A 68 8.72 -8.24 13.47
C ILE A 68 8.03 -7.36 12.43
N ARG A 69 7.71 -6.13 12.81
CA ARG A 69 6.94 -5.20 11.98
C ARG A 69 7.83 -4.48 10.96
N PRO A 70 7.27 -4.01 9.83
CA PRO A 70 8.01 -3.27 8.80
C PRO A 70 8.76 -2.07 9.35
N GLU A 71 8.18 -1.34 10.29
CA GLU A 71 8.79 -0.15 10.89
C GLU A 71 10.12 -0.46 11.58
N GLN A 72 10.32 -1.71 12.04
CA GLN A 72 11.54 -2.16 12.68
C GLN A 72 12.59 -2.62 11.66
N TYR A 73 12.18 -3.38 10.63
CA TYR A 73 13.16 -4.00 9.73
C TYR A 73 13.38 -3.27 8.41
N LEU A 74 12.47 -2.42 7.93
CA LEU A 74 12.68 -1.71 6.66
C LEU A 74 13.89 -0.78 6.68
N PRO A 75 14.16 0.02 7.75
CA PRO A 75 15.37 0.83 7.82
C PRO A 75 16.65 -0.02 7.78
N VAL A 76 16.65 -1.17 8.47
CA VAL A 76 17.78 -2.11 8.50
C VAL A 76 17.96 -2.77 7.13
N SER A 77 16.86 -3.18 6.48
CA SER A 77 16.90 -3.77 5.14
C SER A 77 17.45 -2.79 4.11
N ASP A 78 17.10 -1.52 4.26
CA ASP A 78 17.57 -0.46 3.36
C ASP A 78 19.07 -0.24 3.51
N ALA A 79 19.57 -0.14 4.73
CA ALA A 79 20.98 -0.01 5.03
C ALA A 79 21.81 -1.23 4.58
N ALA A 80 21.23 -2.44 4.66
CA ALA A 80 21.88 -3.70 4.26
C ALA A 80 21.75 -4.03 2.76
N GLY A 81 21.00 -3.25 1.97
CA GLY A 81 20.75 -3.53 0.56
C GLY A 81 19.82 -4.72 0.28
N LEU A 82 18.99 -5.10 1.25
CA LEU A 82 18.08 -6.25 1.17
C LEU A 82 16.66 -5.88 0.70
N THR A 83 16.37 -4.59 0.52
CA THR A 83 15.01 -4.09 0.21
C THR A 83 14.48 -4.69 -1.09
N ALA A 84 15.27 -4.72 -2.17
CA ALA A 84 14.84 -5.29 -3.44
C ALA A 84 14.51 -6.79 -3.33
N ALA A 85 15.29 -7.54 -2.53
CA ALA A 85 15.02 -8.96 -2.30
C ALA A 85 13.71 -9.17 -1.51
N LEU A 86 13.43 -8.33 -0.52
CA LEU A 86 12.16 -8.36 0.24
C LEU A 86 10.96 -8.02 -0.66
N ASP A 87 11.08 -6.97 -1.47
CA ASP A 87 10.02 -6.57 -2.41
C ASP A 87 9.73 -7.70 -3.40
N ASN A 88 10.77 -8.37 -3.91
CA ASN A 88 10.60 -9.51 -4.81
C ASN A 88 9.84 -10.66 -4.16
N LEU A 89 10.20 -11.04 -2.94
CA LEU A 89 9.51 -12.10 -2.21
C LEU A 89 8.05 -11.74 -1.94
N LEU A 90 7.79 -10.50 -1.50
CA LEU A 90 6.43 -9.99 -1.29
C LEU A 90 5.62 -10.04 -2.59
N LEU A 91 6.20 -9.56 -3.68
CA LEU A 91 5.58 -9.52 -5.00
C LEU A 91 5.22 -10.91 -5.52
N CYS A 92 6.13 -11.89 -5.39
CA CYS A 92 5.84 -13.28 -5.75
C CYS A 92 4.63 -13.83 -4.98
N ARG A 93 4.54 -13.55 -3.67
CA ARG A 93 3.39 -13.97 -2.85
C ARG A 93 2.11 -13.24 -3.22
N CYS A 94 2.20 -11.95 -3.52
CA CYS A 94 1.10 -11.15 -4.01
C CYS A 94 0.51 -11.74 -5.32
N ILE A 95 1.38 -12.10 -6.26
CA ILE A 95 0.98 -12.70 -7.54
C ILE A 95 0.29 -14.06 -7.31
N GLN A 96 0.80 -14.88 -6.40
CA GLN A 96 0.16 -16.15 -6.04
C GLN A 96 -1.25 -15.91 -5.48
N LEU A 97 -1.40 -14.99 -4.52
CA LEU A 97 -2.68 -14.62 -3.94
C LEU A 97 -3.66 -14.11 -5.01
N VAL A 98 -3.21 -13.22 -5.90
CA VAL A 98 -4.03 -12.70 -7.01
C VAL A 98 -4.53 -13.84 -7.91
N ARG A 99 -3.67 -14.81 -8.26
CA ARG A 99 -4.06 -15.94 -9.11
C ARG A 99 -5.12 -16.84 -8.45
N GLU A 100 -5.02 -17.03 -7.14
CA GLU A 100 -5.98 -17.82 -6.36
C GLU A 100 -7.32 -17.08 -6.24
N THR A 101 -7.26 -15.81 -5.82
CA THR A 101 -8.46 -15.02 -5.53
C THR A 101 -9.27 -14.63 -6.76
N ARG A 102 -8.63 -14.37 -7.90
CA ARG A 102 -9.32 -13.96 -9.14
C ARG A 102 -10.41 -14.92 -9.61
N ARG A 103 -10.31 -16.18 -9.28
CA ARG A 103 -11.31 -17.20 -9.68
C ARG A 103 -12.65 -16.96 -9.02
N GLU A 104 -12.64 -16.50 -7.77
CA GLU A 104 -13.83 -16.30 -6.94
C GLU A 104 -14.25 -14.83 -6.86
N GLN A 105 -13.26 -13.92 -6.85
CA GLN A 105 -13.44 -12.49 -6.66
C GLN A 105 -12.68 -11.68 -7.73
N PRO A 106 -13.14 -11.67 -8.99
CA PRO A 106 -12.40 -11.07 -10.11
C PRO A 106 -12.25 -9.55 -10.02
N ASN A 107 -13.05 -8.88 -9.19
CA ASN A 107 -13.08 -7.43 -9.06
C ASN A 107 -12.24 -6.91 -7.88
N ILE A 108 -11.66 -7.78 -7.07
CA ILE A 108 -10.79 -7.38 -5.96
C ILE A 108 -9.43 -6.94 -6.50
N LEU A 109 -8.94 -5.82 -5.95
CA LEU A 109 -7.61 -5.31 -6.23
C LEU A 109 -6.69 -5.59 -5.06
N PHE A 110 -5.44 -5.89 -5.39
CA PHE A 110 -4.35 -6.03 -4.44
C PHE A 110 -3.31 -4.96 -4.71
N PHE A 111 -2.98 -4.22 -3.69
CA PHE A 111 -1.97 -3.17 -3.72
C PHE A 111 -0.66 -3.72 -3.22
N CYS A 112 0.41 -3.50 -3.97
CA CYS A 112 1.74 -4.00 -3.65
C CYS A 112 2.76 -2.86 -3.72
N ASN A 113 3.43 -2.61 -2.61
CA ASN A 113 4.49 -1.61 -2.52
C ASN A 113 5.72 -2.02 -3.33
N ILE A 114 6.28 -1.07 -4.06
CA ILE A 114 7.57 -1.21 -4.76
C ILE A 114 8.48 -0.06 -4.33
N SER A 115 9.63 -0.40 -3.75
CA SER A 115 10.59 0.60 -3.32
C SER A 115 11.31 1.25 -4.51
N ASN A 116 11.88 2.45 -4.26
CA ASN A 116 12.72 3.11 -5.24
C ASN A 116 13.92 2.23 -5.67
N LYS A 117 14.51 1.50 -4.72
CA LYS A 117 15.64 0.59 -5.01
C LYS A 117 15.25 -0.53 -5.96
N THR A 118 14.09 -1.14 -5.76
CA THR A 118 13.55 -2.17 -6.66
C THR A 118 13.21 -1.59 -8.03
N LEU A 119 12.60 -0.41 -8.07
CA LEU A 119 12.22 0.26 -9.32
C LEU A 119 13.44 0.66 -10.16
N THR A 120 14.59 0.97 -9.53
CA THR A 120 15.84 1.38 -10.19
C THR A 120 16.86 0.24 -10.36
N ASP A 121 16.59 -0.95 -9.83
CA ASP A 121 17.40 -2.15 -10.09
C ASP A 121 17.13 -2.64 -11.51
N ILE A 122 18.10 -2.39 -12.40
CA ILE A 122 17.96 -2.63 -13.85
C ILE A 122 17.79 -4.12 -14.15
N GLU A 123 18.55 -4.97 -13.49
CA GLU A 123 18.53 -6.43 -13.73
C GLU A 123 17.21 -7.01 -13.26
N PHE A 124 16.87 -6.80 -11.98
CA PHE A 124 15.61 -7.27 -11.41
C PHE A 124 14.38 -6.73 -12.17
N PHE A 125 14.37 -5.43 -12.44
CA PHE A 125 13.18 -4.81 -13.04
C PHE A 125 12.97 -5.21 -14.50
N THR A 126 14.03 -5.57 -15.22
CA THR A 126 13.91 -6.12 -16.57
C THR A 126 13.25 -7.50 -16.55
N ASP A 127 13.73 -8.40 -15.73
CA ASP A 127 13.15 -9.74 -15.56
C ASP A 127 11.70 -9.66 -15.07
N PHE A 128 11.43 -8.74 -14.15
CA PHE A 128 10.09 -8.50 -13.64
C PHE A 128 9.11 -8.03 -14.73
N ILE A 129 9.52 -7.07 -15.57
CA ILE A 129 8.69 -6.60 -16.69
C ILE A 129 8.45 -7.70 -17.70
N ASP A 130 9.44 -8.52 -18.02
CA ASP A 130 9.30 -9.64 -18.95
C ASP A 130 8.34 -10.70 -18.39
N PHE A 131 8.41 -10.96 -17.09
CA PHE A 131 7.44 -11.81 -16.42
C PHE A 131 6.02 -11.21 -16.48
N MET A 132 5.86 -9.91 -16.21
CA MET A 132 4.56 -9.24 -16.27
C MET A 132 3.99 -9.16 -17.70
N ALA A 133 4.83 -9.00 -18.72
CA ALA A 133 4.42 -9.03 -20.11
C ALA A 133 3.79 -10.38 -20.52
N ASN A 134 4.30 -11.47 -19.93
CA ASN A 134 3.72 -12.80 -20.11
C ASN A 134 2.51 -13.09 -19.19
N ASN A 135 2.15 -12.14 -18.31
CA ASN A 135 1.07 -12.27 -17.31
C ASN A 135 0.17 -11.02 -17.24
N THR A 136 -0.11 -10.38 -18.38
CA THR A 136 -0.89 -9.13 -18.45
C THR A 136 -2.29 -9.21 -17.85
N GLN A 137 -2.84 -10.43 -17.74
CA GLN A 137 -4.11 -10.68 -17.04
C GLN A 137 -4.06 -10.27 -15.55
N LEU A 138 -2.88 -10.14 -14.93
CA LEU A 138 -2.73 -9.67 -13.55
C LEU A 138 -3.04 -8.18 -13.40
N ALA A 139 -2.92 -7.38 -14.48
CA ALA A 139 -3.14 -5.94 -14.45
C ALA A 139 -4.56 -5.54 -14.02
N SER A 140 -5.55 -6.43 -14.22
CA SER A 140 -6.91 -6.18 -13.75
C SER A 140 -7.07 -6.23 -12.22
N SER A 141 -6.14 -6.91 -11.50
CA SER A 141 -6.26 -7.18 -10.06
C SER A 141 -5.06 -6.70 -9.24
N LEU A 142 -3.97 -6.25 -9.86
CA LEU A 142 -2.76 -5.81 -9.17
C LEU A 142 -2.51 -4.31 -9.44
N VAL A 143 -2.24 -3.57 -8.36
CA VAL A 143 -1.89 -2.14 -8.37
C VAL A 143 -0.51 -2.01 -7.71
N PHE A 144 0.39 -1.25 -8.31
CA PHE A 144 1.71 -0.97 -7.72
C PHE A 144 1.70 0.37 -7.01
N GLU A 145 2.20 0.40 -5.78
CA GLU A 145 2.28 1.59 -4.95
C GLU A 145 3.71 2.12 -4.91
N PHE A 146 3.82 3.44 -5.06
CA PHE A 146 5.09 4.15 -5.01
C PHE A 146 4.97 5.33 -4.05
N SER A 147 6.00 5.58 -3.25
CA SER A 147 6.04 6.74 -2.39
C SER A 147 6.07 8.05 -3.19
N GLN A 148 5.53 9.14 -2.62
CA GLN A 148 5.65 10.47 -3.20
C GLN A 148 7.11 10.80 -3.53
N GLN A 149 8.04 10.47 -2.63
CA GLN A 149 9.48 10.70 -2.84
C GLN A 149 10.01 10.02 -4.11
N THR A 150 9.63 8.78 -4.37
CA THR A 150 10.03 8.06 -5.59
C THR A 150 9.56 8.78 -6.85
N ILE A 151 8.36 9.38 -6.80
CA ILE A 151 7.79 10.10 -7.95
C ILE A 151 8.49 11.45 -8.14
N GLU A 152 8.85 12.13 -7.06
CA GLU A 152 9.56 13.41 -7.04
C GLU A 152 11.02 13.28 -7.51
N ASP A 153 11.69 12.17 -7.17
CA ASP A 153 13.04 11.86 -7.65
C ASP A 153 13.10 11.84 -9.18
N ASN A 154 12.04 11.37 -9.84
CA ASN A 154 11.74 11.53 -11.25
C ASN A 154 12.93 11.28 -12.19
N THR A 155 13.81 10.31 -11.86
CA THR A 155 14.95 9.96 -12.71
C THR A 155 14.49 9.34 -14.03
N PHE A 156 15.38 9.25 -15.01
CA PHE A 156 15.08 8.64 -16.31
C PHE A 156 14.66 7.17 -16.16
N GLU A 157 15.32 6.43 -15.26
CA GLU A 157 15.04 5.03 -14.95
C GLU A 157 13.65 4.87 -14.35
N ILE A 158 13.30 5.70 -13.35
CA ILE A 158 11.98 5.70 -12.73
C ILE A 158 10.91 5.95 -13.78
N GLN A 159 11.02 7.02 -14.56
CA GLN A 159 10.04 7.35 -15.60
C GLN A 159 9.88 6.22 -16.63
N THR A 160 10.99 5.64 -17.06
CA THR A 160 10.99 4.54 -18.03
C THR A 160 10.28 3.32 -17.47
N ASN A 161 10.57 2.96 -16.23
CA ASN A 161 10.01 1.76 -15.61
C ASN A 161 8.53 1.91 -15.24
N LEU A 162 8.10 3.09 -14.78
CA LEU A 162 6.67 3.40 -14.62
C LEU A 162 5.91 3.30 -15.95
N LYS A 163 6.50 3.82 -17.04
CA LYS A 163 5.91 3.74 -18.39
C LYS A 163 5.83 2.29 -18.90
N ARG A 164 6.82 1.45 -18.59
CA ARG A 164 6.77 0.01 -18.93
C ARG A 164 5.62 -0.69 -18.21
N LEU A 165 5.42 -0.45 -16.91
CA LEU A 165 4.30 -1.01 -16.14
C LEU A 165 2.94 -0.58 -16.70
N THR A 166 2.76 0.72 -16.90
CA THR A 166 1.48 1.24 -17.43
C THR A 166 1.23 0.82 -18.88
N GLY A 167 2.29 0.64 -19.68
CA GLY A 167 2.20 0.06 -21.02
C GLY A 167 1.69 -1.37 -21.06
N LEU A 168 1.87 -2.13 -19.97
CA LEU A 168 1.30 -3.46 -19.78
C LEU A 168 -0.12 -3.44 -19.16
N GLY A 169 -0.68 -2.24 -18.92
CA GLY A 169 -2.03 -2.04 -18.39
C GLY A 169 -2.13 -2.04 -16.86
N PHE A 170 -1.01 -2.06 -16.13
CA PHE A 170 -1.02 -1.95 -14.68
C PHE A 170 -1.38 -0.53 -14.24
N ARG A 171 -2.16 -0.43 -13.16
CA ARG A 171 -2.51 0.83 -12.50
C ARG A 171 -1.51 1.11 -11.39
N LEU A 172 -1.28 2.39 -11.14
CA LEU A 172 -0.34 2.86 -10.13
C LEU A 172 -1.08 3.62 -9.03
N ALA A 173 -0.53 3.59 -7.82
CA ALA A 173 -0.95 4.35 -6.67
C ALA A 173 0.20 5.19 -6.12
N VAL A 174 -0.12 6.39 -5.66
CA VAL A 174 0.80 7.22 -4.85
C VAL A 174 0.50 6.98 -3.39
N ASP A 175 1.53 6.70 -2.60
CA ASP A 175 1.45 6.50 -1.16
C ASP A 175 2.47 7.37 -0.42
N GLN A 176 2.39 7.37 0.92
CA GLN A 176 3.29 8.10 1.82
C GLN A 176 3.39 9.58 1.47
N LEU A 177 2.24 10.22 1.25
CA LEU A 177 2.17 11.64 0.97
C LEU A 177 2.67 12.46 2.17
N LYS A 178 3.57 13.40 1.89
CA LYS A 178 4.07 14.39 2.87
C LYS A 178 3.24 15.67 2.84
N ASP A 179 2.70 15.99 1.68
CA ASP A 179 1.85 17.15 1.42
C ASP A 179 0.93 16.89 0.23
N LEU A 180 0.06 17.84 -0.08
CA LEU A 180 -0.86 17.81 -1.23
C LEU A 180 -0.38 18.64 -2.42
N ASN A 181 0.89 18.97 -2.47
CA ASN A 181 1.47 19.80 -3.52
C ASN A 181 1.93 18.96 -4.73
N PHE A 182 0.98 18.35 -5.42
CA PHE A 182 1.25 17.54 -6.62
C PHE A 182 0.31 17.91 -7.77
N ASP A 183 0.81 17.75 -8.99
CA ASP A 183 0.01 17.94 -10.20
C ASP A 183 -0.73 16.64 -10.56
N LEU A 184 -2.05 16.63 -10.29
CA LEU A 184 -2.94 15.50 -10.60
C LEU A 184 -2.95 15.14 -12.09
N SER A 185 -2.82 16.13 -12.99
CA SER A 185 -2.84 15.87 -14.41
C SER A 185 -1.58 15.12 -14.86
N THR A 186 -0.44 15.49 -14.31
CA THR A 186 0.83 14.79 -14.52
C THR A 186 0.77 13.37 -13.95
N LEU A 187 0.27 13.17 -12.74
CA LEU A 187 0.11 11.84 -12.16
C LEU A 187 -0.81 10.96 -13.00
N SER A 188 -1.99 11.47 -13.37
CA SER A 188 -2.94 10.74 -14.22
C SER A 188 -2.33 10.34 -15.56
N SER A 189 -1.57 11.24 -16.20
CA SER A 189 -0.88 10.97 -17.46
C SER A 189 0.20 9.88 -17.35
N LYS A 190 0.81 9.74 -16.17
CA LYS A 190 1.76 8.67 -15.84
C LYS A 190 1.08 7.34 -15.44
N GLY A 191 -0.26 7.27 -15.43
CA GLY A 191 -1.01 6.04 -15.15
C GLY A 191 -1.38 5.85 -13.68
N PHE A 192 -1.17 6.84 -12.82
CA PHE A 192 -1.65 6.81 -11.44
C PHE A 192 -3.18 6.91 -11.42
N LYS A 193 -3.82 6.02 -10.67
CA LYS A 193 -5.27 5.94 -10.53
C LYS A 193 -5.74 6.08 -9.08
N PHE A 194 -4.83 5.93 -8.14
CA PHE A 194 -5.12 6.01 -6.71
C PHE A 194 -4.16 6.96 -6.03
N ILE A 195 -4.68 7.71 -5.07
CA ILE A 195 -3.90 8.52 -4.13
C ILE A 195 -4.27 8.08 -2.72
N LYS A 196 -3.26 7.72 -1.92
CA LYS A 196 -3.43 7.32 -0.53
C LYS A 196 -2.96 8.46 0.38
N ILE A 197 -3.81 8.88 1.31
CA ILE A 197 -3.56 10.00 2.22
C ILE A 197 -3.80 9.54 3.65
N ASP A 198 -2.84 9.80 4.52
CA ASP A 198 -2.99 9.62 5.96
C ASP A 198 -4.15 10.50 6.50
N ALA A 199 -5.03 9.92 7.31
CA ALA A 199 -6.17 10.64 7.89
C ALA A 199 -5.74 11.86 8.70
N HIS A 200 -4.59 11.81 9.39
CA HIS A 200 -4.07 12.95 10.13
C HIS A 200 -3.61 14.08 9.19
N LEU A 201 -2.92 13.76 8.10
CA LEU A 201 -2.53 14.75 7.09
C LEU A 201 -3.78 15.41 6.49
N LEU A 202 -4.79 14.60 6.15
CA LEU A 202 -6.03 15.10 5.60
C LEU A 202 -6.76 16.02 6.60
N HIS A 203 -6.81 15.63 7.88
CA HIS A 203 -7.41 16.42 8.94
C HIS A 203 -6.68 17.77 9.16
N GLU A 204 -5.34 17.78 9.12
CA GLU A 204 -4.56 19.03 9.22
C GLU A 204 -4.88 19.98 8.05
N VAL A 205 -4.97 19.47 6.83
CA VAL A 205 -5.38 20.24 5.65
C VAL A 205 -6.82 20.73 5.79
N ALA A 206 -7.67 19.95 6.44
CA ALA A 206 -9.08 20.26 6.66
C ALA A 206 -9.33 21.28 7.79
N LYS A 207 -8.36 21.66 8.61
CA LYS A 207 -8.49 22.66 9.68
C LYS A 207 -8.35 24.12 9.23
N GLY A 208 -7.87 24.39 8.02
CA GLY A 208 -7.68 25.75 7.51
C GLY A 208 -9.01 26.47 7.22
N GLU A 209 -9.01 27.81 7.22
CA GLU A 209 -10.22 28.65 6.99
C GLU A 209 -11.00 28.32 5.69
N ASN A 210 -10.35 27.65 4.72
CA ASN A 210 -10.93 27.24 3.45
C ASN A 210 -10.93 25.71 3.23
N ALA A 211 -10.82 24.94 4.28
CA ALA A 211 -10.60 23.50 4.25
C ALA A 211 -11.60 22.72 3.40
N LEU A 212 -12.91 22.90 3.64
CA LEU A 212 -13.96 22.23 2.86
C LEU A 212 -13.93 22.63 1.39
N ILE A 213 -13.59 23.89 1.08
CA ILE A 213 -13.46 24.37 -0.30
C ILE A 213 -12.26 23.70 -0.96
N ASN A 214 -11.12 23.60 -0.25
CA ASN A 214 -9.91 22.96 -0.73
C ASN A 214 -10.12 21.47 -0.98
N MET A 215 -10.79 20.77 -0.06
CA MET A 215 -11.08 19.34 -0.19
C MET A 215 -12.08 19.05 -1.31
N ASN A 216 -13.16 19.81 -1.44
CA ASN A 216 -14.09 19.67 -2.57
C ASN A 216 -13.40 19.97 -3.91
N SER A 217 -12.47 20.92 -3.93
CA SER A 217 -11.68 21.24 -5.12
C SER A 217 -10.72 20.11 -5.47
N LEU A 218 -10.04 19.51 -4.48
CA LEU A 218 -9.18 18.36 -4.64
C LEU A 218 -9.97 17.16 -5.18
N LYS A 219 -11.08 16.79 -4.50
CA LYS A 219 -11.92 15.68 -4.93
C LYS A 219 -12.47 15.90 -6.34
N GLY A 220 -12.98 17.10 -6.66
CA GLY A 220 -13.44 17.43 -8.00
C GLY A 220 -12.31 17.41 -9.06
N ALA A 221 -11.07 17.72 -8.67
CA ALA A 221 -9.92 17.60 -9.57
C ALA A 221 -9.54 16.13 -9.80
N MET A 222 -9.57 15.30 -8.76
CA MET A 222 -9.33 13.86 -8.86
C MET A 222 -10.39 13.17 -9.72
N ASP A 223 -11.67 13.49 -9.52
CA ASP A 223 -12.78 12.95 -10.33
C ASP A 223 -12.60 13.28 -11.82
N ARG A 224 -12.17 14.50 -12.17
CA ARG A 224 -11.87 14.87 -13.56
C ARG A 224 -10.74 14.06 -14.17
N GLN A 225 -9.82 13.58 -13.37
CA GLN A 225 -8.69 12.73 -13.78
C GLN A 225 -8.98 11.23 -13.67
N ALA A 226 -10.20 10.85 -13.27
CA ALA A 226 -10.59 9.46 -12.95
C ALA A 226 -9.60 8.79 -11.98
N MET A 227 -9.32 9.49 -10.89
CA MET A 227 -8.47 9.03 -9.78
C MET A 227 -9.31 8.88 -8.51
N ASP A 228 -9.09 7.81 -7.78
CA ASP A 228 -9.76 7.51 -6.52
C ASP A 228 -8.90 7.93 -5.32
N LEU A 229 -9.56 8.43 -4.27
CA LEU A 229 -8.94 8.80 -3.00
C LEU A 229 -9.13 7.69 -1.97
N ILE A 230 -8.02 7.23 -1.40
CA ILE A 230 -8.00 6.29 -0.28
C ILE A 230 -7.47 7.04 0.95
N VAL A 231 -8.24 7.09 2.03
CA VAL A 231 -7.78 7.66 3.29
C VAL A 231 -7.35 6.53 4.21
N GLU A 232 -6.10 6.61 4.68
CA GLU A 232 -5.47 5.59 5.51
C GLU A 232 -5.46 5.95 6.99
N LYS A 233 -5.16 4.96 7.84
CA LYS A 233 -5.06 5.09 9.30
C LYS A 233 -6.32 5.61 9.97
N ILE A 234 -7.48 5.24 9.43
CA ILE A 234 -8.76 5.50 10.10
C ILE A 234 -8.89 4.47 11.24
N GLU A 235 -8.72 4.94 12.48
CA GLU A 235 -8.67 4.07 13.65
C GLU A 235 -9.95 4.10 14.49
N THR A 236 -10.75 5.19 14.42
CA THR A 236 -11.94 5.37 15.24
C THR A 236 -13.16 5.82 14.43
N GLU A 237 -14.35 5.58 15.01
CA GLU A 237 -15.62 6.04 14.40
C GLU A 237 -15.70 7.56 14.33
N GLU A 238 -15.18 8.26 15.33
CA GLU A 238 -15.18 9.72 15.37
C GLU A 238 -14.38 10.29 14.20
N MET A 239 -13.18 9.75 13.98
CA MET A 239 -12.33 10.13 12.83
C MET A 239 -13.05 9.87 11.50
N LEU A 240 -13.72 8.71 11.38
CA LEU A 240 -14.47 8.39 10.17
C LEU A 240 -15.61 9.38 9.91
N VAL A 241 -16.38 9.74 10.95
CA VAL A 241 -17.49 10.70 10.82
C VAL A 241 -16.99 12.05 10.28
N GLU A 242 -15.89 12.56 10.80
CA GLU A 242 -15.28 13.82 10.31
C GLU A 242 -14.86 13.73 8.83
N LEU A 243 -14.37 12.56 8.41
CA LEU A 243 -13.91 12.33 7.05
C LEU A 243 -15.05 12.11 6.04
N LEU A 244 -16.21 11.61 6.48
CA LEU A 244 -17.36 11.37 5.57
C LEU A 244 -17.89 12.66 4.93
N ASP A 245 -17.80 13.80 5.61
CA ASP A 245 -18.19 15.11 5.08
C ASP A 245 -17.29 15.54 3.89
N LEU A 246 -16.10 14.96 3.77
CA LEU A 246 -15.15 15.23 2.69
C LEU A 246 -15.39 14.38 1.44
N LYS A 247 -16.44 13.54 1.41
CA LYS A 247 -16.85 12.68 0.28
C LYS A 247 -15.72 11.78 -0.22
N ILE A 248 -14.94 11.20 0.69
CA ILE A 248 -13.88 10.25 0.37
C ILE A 248 -14.46 8.94 -0.19
N ASP A 249 -13.74 8.32 -1.13
CA ASP A 249 -14.22 7.11 -1.84
C ASP A 249 -13.96 5.85 -1.04
N PHE A 250 -12.76 5.77 -0.44
CA PHE A 250 -12.28 4.57 0.23
C PHE A 250 -11.57 4.91 1.54
N GLY A 251 -11.68 3.99 2.50
CA GLY A 251 -11.01 4.09 3.79
C GLY A 251 -10.27 2.82 4.15
N GLN A 252 -9.11 2.98 4.78
CA GLN A 252 -8.29 1.92 5.32
C GLN A 252 -7.86 2.28 6.74
N GLY A 253 -7.76 1.29 7.61
CA GLY A 253 -7.34 1.49 8.98
C GLY A 253 -7.86 0.40 9.90
N TYR A 254 -7.44 0.44 11.15
CA TYR A 254 -7.80 -0.58 12.14
C TYR A 254 -9.29 -0.61 12.46
N LEU A 255 -10.00 0.50 12.22
CA LEU A 255 -11.46 0.53 12.31
C LEU A 255 -12.13 -0.51 11.40
N PHE A 256 -11.58 -0.77 10.21
CA PHE A 256 -12.14 -1.69 9.22
C PHE A 256 -11.49 -3.08 9.27
N GLY A 257 -10.29 -3.17 9.81
CA GLY A 257 -9.55 -4.40 9.99
C GLY A 257 -8.05 -4.20 10.10
N GLU A 258 -7.43 -4.97 10.97
CA GLU A 258 -5.97 -5.04 11.06
C GLU A 258 -5.39 -5.90 9.92
N PRO A 259 -4.11 -5.73 9.56
CA PRO A 259 -3.43 -6.66 8.67
C PRO A 259 -3.51 -8.09 9.19
N LYS A 260 -3.91 -9.04 8.36
CA LYS A 260 -4.03 -10.47 8.71
C LYS A 260 -3.17 -11.33 7.81
N ALA A 261 -2.56 -12.36 8.38
CA ALA A 261 -1.78 -13.33 7.62
C ALA A 261 -2.67 -14.03 6.58
N VAL A 262 -2.18 -14.13 5.35
CA VAL A 262 -2.77 -14.99 4.33
C VAL A 262 -2.46 -16.44 4.70
N LYS A 263 -3.50 -17.23 4.91
CA LYS A 263 -3.34 -18.67 5.18
C LYS A 263 -2.85 -19.36 3.90
N LYS A 264 -1.80 -20.17 4.07
CA LYS A 264 -1.33 -21.05 2.99
C LYS A 264 -2.33 -22.16 2.73
#